data_c68f949f3462a0bbcd67a0287ffbdc65
#
_entry.id   c68f949f3462a0bbcd67a0287ffbdc65
#
_cell.length_a   1.000
_cell.length_b   1.000
_cell.length_c   1.000
_cell.angle_alpha   90.00
_cell.angle_beta   90.00
_cell.angle_gamma   90.00
#
_symmetry.space_group_name_H-M   'P 1'
#
loop_
_entity.id
_entity.type
_entity.pdbx_description
1 polymer ?
#
loop_
_entity_poly.entity_id
_entity_poly.type
_entity_poly.pdbx_seq_one_letter_code
_entity_poly.pdbx_strand_id
1 'polypeptide(L)'
;RDAADAADELPDPRVRAGVMNLPVTGPAAFNPYAQLPTQLAVGIEQEIPNLARRRARYGLAGSEIGIAEARLGLSERSILAEAGTAWIGLYYAQQRLALARDSLDSLRDFVPVAVSAVASGSARPAESLAIRRELLEIEDAITRIEAARAAARARLQRYIAGSEPVAAGGAPQVTVDPEELRF
;
A
#
# COMPACT_ATOMS: atom_id res chain seq x y z
N ARG A 1 -8.54 19.28 10.49
CA ARG A 1 -8.87 20.42 11.39
C ARG A 1 -9.94 21.30 10.76
N ASP A 2 -9.79 21.69 9.50
CA ASP A 2 -10.78 22.51 8.78
C ASP A 2 -12.20 21.90 8.76
N ALA A 3 -12.31 20.56 8.71
CA ALA A 3 -13.60 19.86 8.76
C ALA A 3 -14.29 19.94 10.13
N ALA A 4 -13.53 20.01 11.23
CA ALA A 4 -14.07 20.18 12.56
C ALA A 4 -14.51 21.62 12.79
N ASP A 5 -13.75 22.59 12.30
CA ASP A 5 -14.08 24.02 12.38
C ASP A 5 -15.35 24.31 11.57
N ALA A 6 -15.47 23.75 10.34
CA ALA A 6 -16.68 23.85 9.54
C ALA A 6 -17.93 23.19 10.20
N ALA A 7 -17.72 22.14 11.02
CA ALA A 7 -18.82 21.48 11.73
C ALA A 7 -19.43 22.34 12.86
N ASP A 8 -18.69 23.32 13.37
CA ASP A 8 -19.19 24.29 14.37
C ASP A 8 -19.78 25.55 13.73
N GLU A 9 -19.63 25.77 12.42
CA GLU A 9 -20.22 26.91 11.73
C GLU A 9 -21.73 26.73 11.54
N LEU A 10 -22.41 27.89 11.42
CA LEU A 10 -23.83 27.90 11.06
C LEU A 10 -23.97 27.54 9.56
N PRO A 11 -25.02 26.80 9.18
CA PRO A 11 -25.35 26.57 7.77
C PRO A 11 -25.54 27.92 7.04
N ASP A 12 -25.21 27.95 5.75
CA ASP A 12 -25.36 29.13 4.93
C ASP A 12 -26.81 29.65 4.89
N PRO A 13 -27.02 30.97 4.93
CA PRO A 13 -28.34 31.55 4.75
C PRO A 13 -28.86 31.30 3.35
N ARG A 14 -30.14 30.95 3.26
CA ARG A 14 -30.83 30.74 2.00
C ARG A 14 -31.72 31.93 1.69
N VAL A 15 -31.56 32.50 0.48
CA VAL A 15 -32.46 33.51 -0.05
C VAL A 15 -33.58 32.83 -0.82
N ARG A 16 -34.81 33.15 -0.48
CA ARG A 16 -36.00 32.67 -1.21
C ARG A 16 -36.70 33.86 -1.84
N ALA A 17 -37.07 33.74 -3.11
CA ALA A 17 -37.91 34.66 -3.80
C ALA A 17 -39.04 33.87 -4.48
N GLY A 18 -40.26 34.38 -4.38
CA GLY A 18 -41.41 33.69 -4.96
C GLY A 18 -42.61 34.63 -5.12
N VAL A 19 -43.52 34.22 -5.97
CA VAL A 19 -44.81 34.88 -6.14
C VAL A 19 -45.88 34.02 -5.50
N MET A 20 -46.62 34.57 -4.55
CA MET A 20 -47.74 33.92 -3.85
C MET A 20 -49.07 34.38 -4.44
N ASN A 21 -50.05 33.46 -4.48
CA ASN A 21 -51.40 33.69 -4.99
C ASN A 21 -51.47 34.19 -6.44
N LEU A 22 -50.53 33.80 -7.28
CA LEU A 22 -50.62 34.07 -8.72
C LEU A 22 -51.75 33.24 -9.34
N PRO A 23 -52.76 33.86 -10.01
CA PRO A 23 -53.78 33.09 -10.71
C PRO A 23 -53.17 32.31 -11.84
N VAL A 24 -53.45 31.01 -11.89
CA VAL A 24 -52.94 30.14 -12.97
C VAL A 24 -53.99 29.72 -13.98
N THR A 25 -55.26 30.16 -13.76
CA THR A 25 -56.41 29.88 -14.63
C THR A 25 -57.28 31.12 -14.79
N GLY A 26 -58.09 31.21 -15.88
CA GLY A 26 -59.00 32.27 -16.16
C GLY A 26 -58.33 33.48 -16.92
N PRO A 27 -59.11 34.56 -17.14
CA PRO A 27 -58.62 35.72 -17.94
C PRO A 27 -57.41 36.47 -17.34
N ALA A 28 -57.15 36.28 -16.04
CA ALA A 28 -56.05 36.90 -15.31
C ALA A 28 -54.86 35.93 -15.08
N ALA A 29 -54.86 34.76 -15.75
CA ALA A 29 -53.79 33.78 -15.57
C ALA A 29 -52.39 34.35 -15.87
N PHE A 30 -51.48 34.12 -14.95
CA PHE A 30 -50.05 34.55 -14.97
C PHE A 30 -49.84 36.08 -14.98
N ASN A 31 -50.90 36.88 -14.72
CA ASN A 31 -50.75 38.31 -14.56
C ASN A 31 -50.66 38.69 -13.07
N PRO A 32 -49.46 39.08 -12.56
CA PRO A 32 -49.30 39.37 -11.14
C PRO A 32 -49.96 40.68 -10.68
N TYR A 33 -50.45 41.50 -11.67
CA TYR A 33 -51.09 42.80 -11.39
C TYR A 33 -52.60 42.75 -11.55
N ALA A 34 -53.18 41.66 -12.05
CA ALA A 34 -54.57 41.58 -12.39
C ALA A 34 -55.52 41.30 -11.19
N GLN A 35 -55.02 40.74 -10.13
CA GLN A 35 -55.82 40.42 -8.96
C GLN A 35 -55.05 40.60 -7.65
N LEU A 36 -55.70 41.22 -6.69
CA LEU A 36 -55.33 41.13 -5.30
C LEU A 36 -55.88 39.78 -4.74
N PRO A 37 -55.08 38.97 -4.08
CA PRO A 37 -53.88 39.26 -3.27
C PRO A 37 -52.57 38.66 -3.82
N THR A 38 -52.25 38.80 -5.10
CA THR A 38 -50.92 38.38 -5.60
C THR A 38 -49.81 39.17 -4.90
N GLN A 39 -48.83 38.45 -4.36
CA GLN A 39 -47.75 39.02 -3.57
C GLN A 39 -46.41 38.52 -4.07
N LEU A 40 -45.42 39.42 -4.19
CA LEU A 40 -44.03 39.07 -4.31
C LEU A 40 -43.44 38.87 -2.92
N ALA A 41 -42.95 37.71 -2.62
CA ALA A 41 -42.30 37.39 -1.36
C ALA A 41 -40.79 37.23 -1.57
N VAL A 42 -39.99 37.96 -0.80
CA VAL A 42 -38.55 37.76 -0.68
C VAL A 42 -38.23 37.50 0.78
N GLY A 43 -37.54 36.45 1.07
CA GLY A 43 -37.19 36.05 2.42
C GLY A 43 -35.77 35.53 2.53
N ILE A 44 -35.20 35.65 3.71
CA ILE A 44 -33.94 35.02 4.09
C ILE A 44 -34.28 33.98 5.16
N GLU A 45 -33.82 32.78 4.95
CA GLU A 45 -33.97 31.65 5.88
C GLU A 45 -32.59 31.24 6.37
N GLN A 46 -32.42 31.26 7.69
CA GLN A 46 -31.20 30.80 8.35
C GLN A 46 -31.54 29.66 9.32
N GLU A 47 -30.99 28.48 9.11
CA GLU A 47 -31.11 27.40 10.09
C GLU A 47 -30.16 27.67 11.26
N ILE A 48 -30.73 27.71 12.46
CA ILE A 48 -29.95 27.86 13.71
C ILE A 48 -30.11 26.57 14.50
N PRO A 49 -29.17 25.59 14.32
CA PRO A 49 -29.20 24.34 15.09
C PRO A 49 -28.99 24.65 16.59
N ASN A 50 -29.62 23.83 17.45
CA ASN A 50 -29.39 23.99 18.88
C ASN A 50 -27.95 23.62 19.29
N LEU A 51 -27.48 24.16 20.41
CA LEU A 51 -26.11 23.98 20.90
C LEU A 51 -25.73 22.51 21.11
N ALA A 52 -26.67 21.68 21.56
CA ALA A 52 -26.41 20.26 21.76
C ALA A 52 -26.10 19.53 20.42
N ARG A 53 -26.86 19.87 19.36
CA ARG A 53 -26.62 19.32 18.01
C ARG A 53 -25.30 19.79 17.42
N ARG A 54 -24.93 21.06 17.63
CA ARG A 54 -23.63 21.59 17.20
C ARG A 54 -22.47 20.89 17.89
N ARG A 55 -22.52 20.77 19.21
CA ARG A 55 -21.51 20.05 20.00
C ARG A 55 -21.38 18.59 19.59
N ALA A 56 -22.50 17.92 19.30
CA ALA A 56 -22.46 16.55 18.83
C ALA A 56 -21.80 16.42 17.46
N ARG A 57 -22.07 17.35 16.53
CA ARG A 57 -21.41 17.38 15.21
C ARG A 57 -19.90 17.64 15.33
N TYR A 58 -19.51 18.61 16.16
CA TYR A 58 -18.09 18.88 16.44
C TYR A 58 -17.38 17.66 17.04
N GLY A 59 -18.01 17.00 18.03
CA GLY A 59 -17.47 15.78 18.63
C GLY A 59 -17.34 14.64 17.64
N LEU A 60 -18.32 14.47 16.73
CA LEU A 60 -18.26 13.49 15.65
C LEU A 60 -17.08 13.78 14.71
N ALA A 61 -16.95 15.01 14.22
CA ALA A 61 -15.86 15.42 13.35
C ALA A 61 -14.48 15.22 14.01
N GLY A 62 -14.36 15.54 15.30
CA GLY A 62 -13.15 15.25 16.07
C GLY A 62 -12.81 13.76 16.15
N SER A 63 -13.82 12.92 16.35
CA SER A 63 -13.64 11.46 16.35
C SER A 63 -13.24 10.90 14.98
N GLU A 64 -13.80 11.45 13.91
CA GLU A 64 -13.45 11.07 12.52
C GLU A 64 -11.99 11.45 12.19
N ILE A 65 -11.52 12.61 12.65
CA ILE A 65 -10.12 13.02 12.55
C ILE A 65 -9.22 12.02 13.29
N GLY A 66 -9.56 11.67 14.53
CA GLY A 66 -8.80 10.68 15.31
C GLY A 66 -8.73 9.30 14.63
N ILE A 67 -9.82 8.86 14.01
CA ILE A 67 -9.85 7.62 13.22
C ILE A 67 -8.94 7.75 11.99
N ALA A 68 -8.95 8.88 11.29
CA ALA A 68 -8.11 9.10 10.12
C ALA A 68 -6.61 9.12 10.49
N GLU A 69 -6.25 9.76 11.58
CA GLU A 69 -4.87 9.78 12.11
C GLU A 69 -4.40 8.37 12.53
N ALA A 70 -5.26 7.60 13.21
CA ALA A 70 -4.95 6.22 13.58
C ALA A 70 -4.77 5.32 12.34
N ARG A 71 -5.59 5.49 11.31
CA ARG A 71 -5.45 4.78 10.02
C ARG A 71 -4.17 5.14 9.30
N LEU A 72 -3.78 6.42 9.30
CA LEU A 72 -2.51 6.86 8.74
C LEU A 72 -1.34 6.16 9.44
N GLY A 73 -1.28 6.20 10.78
CA GLY A 73 -0.23 5.53 11.55
C GLY A 73 -0.18 4.01 11.32
N LEU A 74 -1.34 3.36 11.17
CA LEU A 74 -1.40 1.93 10.82
C LEU A 74 -0.85 1.68 9.42
N SER A 75 -1.20 2.51 8.44
CA SER A 75 -0.70 2.41 7.07
C SER A 75 0.83 2.58 7.00
N GLU A 76 1.37 3.55 7.71
CA GLU A 76 2.82 3.78 7.80
C GLU A 76 3.56 2.55 8.37
N ARG A 77 3.05 1.99 9.47
CA ARG A 77 3.63 0.76 10.06
C ARG A 77 3.54 -0.44 9.12
N SER A 78 2.43 -0.59 8.40
CA SER A 78 2.26 -1.66 7.39
C SER A 78 3.29 -1.54 6.28
N ILE A 79 3.49 -0.33 5.74
CA ILE A 79 4.47 -0.06 4.69
C ILE A 79 5.90 -0.37 5.17
N LEU A 80 6.24 0.04 6.38
CA LEU A 80 7.55 -0.26 6.97
C LEU A 80 7.78 -1.76 7.15
N ALA A 81 6.78 -2.49 7.65
CA ALA A 81 6.85 -3.95 7.81
C ALA A 81 6.99 -4.67 6.45
N GLU A 82 6.23 -4.24 5.44
CA GLU A 82 6.32 -4.79 4.09
C GLU A 82 7.67 -4.51 3.42
N ALA A 83 8.19 -3.29 3.57
CA ALA A 83 9.51 -2.91 3.08
C ALA A 83 10.62 -3.72 3.78
N GLY A 84 10.53 -3.88 5.10
CA GLY A 84 11.45 -4.71 5.87
C GLY A 84 11.43 -6.17 5.43
N THR A 85 10.24 -6.74 5.24
CA THR A 85 10.08 -8.11 4.73
C THR A 85 10.65 -8.27 3.32
N ALA A 86 10.43 -7.29 2.44
CA ALA A 86 10.98 -7.30 1.10
C ALA A 86 12.52 -7.21 1.11
N TRP A 87 13.08 -6.40 2.00
CA TRP A 87 14.54 -6.27 2.16
C TRP A 87 15.17 -7.58 2.68
N ILE A 88 14.57 -8.19 3.70
CA ILE A 88 15.01 -9.51 4.22
C ILE A 88 14.97 -10.56 3.10
N GLY A 89 13.87 -10.58 2.33
CA GLY A 89 13.74 -11.50 1.20
C GLY A 89 14.83 -11.33 0.15
N LEU A 90 15.19 -10.08 -0.18
CA LEU A 90 16.31 -9.81 -1.11
C LEU A 90 17.65 -10.23 -0.55
N TYR A 91 17.93 -9.92 0.72
CA TYR A 91 19.17 -10.31 1.39
C TYR A 91 19.39 -11.83 1.33
N TYR A 92 18.41 -12.61 1.75
CA TYR A 92 18.54 -14.07 1.73
C TYR A 92 18.57 -14.65 0.32
N ALA A 93 17.89 -14.05 -0.66
CA ALA A 93 18.01 -14.46 -2.05
C ALA A 93 19.44 -14.23 -2.60
N GLN A 94 20.10 -13.14 -2.22
CA GLN A 94 21.49 -12.88 -2.57
C GLN A 94 22.45 -13.88 -1.92
N GLN A 95 22.27 -14.18 -0.62
CA GLN A 95 23.10 -15.16 0.09
C GLN A 95 22.95 -16.57 -0.50
N ARG A 96 21.72 -16.98 -0.80
CA ARG A 96 21.45 -18.28 -1.44
C ARG A 96 22.09 -18.39 -2.82
N LEU A 97 22.08 -17.30 -3.60
CA LEU A 97 22.72 -17.29 -4.91
C LEU A 97 24.23 -17.41 -4.80
N ALA A 98 24.86 -16.71 -3.86
CA ALA A 98 26.28 -16.82 -3.60
C ALA A 98 26.67 -18.27 -3.23
N LEU A 99 25.98 -18.83 -2.26
CA LEU A 99 26.22 -20.22 -1.81
C LEU A 99 26.03 -21.25 -2.96
N ALA A 100 24.98 -21.08 -3.77
CA ALA A 100 24.75 -22.00 -4.89
C ALA A 100 25.85 -21.91 -5.95
N ARG A 101 26.39 -20.71 -6.21
CA ARG A 101 27.52 -20.53 -7.12
C ARG A 101 28.82 -21.14 -6.58
N ASP A 102 29.11 -20.91 -5.30
CA ASP A 102 30.27 -21.52 -4.65
C ASP A 102 30.19 -23.06 -4.68
N SER A 103 28.98 -23.62 -4.47
CA SER A 103 28.75 -25.06 -4.58
C SER A 103 28.95 -25.57 -6.00
N LEU A 104 28.49 -24.82 -7.02
CA LEU A 104 28.67 -25.17 -8.43
C LEU A 104 30.16 -25.19 -8.80
N ASP A 105 30.89 -24.16 -8.40
CA ASP A 105 32.32 -24.05 -8.69
C ASP A 105 33.11 -25.17 -8.01
N SER A 106 32.80 -25.47 -6.75
CA SER A 106 33.40 -26.60 -6.02
C SER A 106 33.12 -27.94 -6.73
N LEU A 107 31.89 -28.15 -7.21
CA LEU A 107 31.54 -29.42 -7.90
C LEU A 107 32.21 -29.49 -9.27
N ARG A 108 32.38 -28.39 -9.99
CA ARG A 108 33.11 -28.34 -11.27
C ARG A 108 34.56 -28.80 -11.13
N ASP A 109 35.21 -28.44 -10.02
CA ASP A 109 36.60 -28.85 -9.75
C ASP A 109 36.73 -30.36 -9.57
N PHE A 110 35.65 -31.07 -9.18
CA PHE A 110 35.66 -32.55 -9.08
C PHE A 110 35.46 -33.27 -10.42
N VAL A 111 34.93 -32.62 -11.45
CA VAL A 111 34.66 -33.24 -12.75
C VAL A 111 35.90 -33.86 -13.37
N PRO A 112 37.05 -33.16 -13.49
CA PRO A 112 38.27 -33.75 -14.10
C PRO A 112 38.81 -34.93 -13.28
N VAL A 113 38.67 -34.86 -11.96
CA VAL A 113 39.09 -35.96 -11.07
C VAL A 113 38.25 -37.21 -11.33
N ALA A 114 36.93 -37.07 -11.42
CA ALA A 114 36.01 -38.16 -11.69
C ALA A 114 36.22 -38.78 -13.08
N VAL A 115 36.45 -37.94 -14.09
CA VAL A 115 36.78 -38.43 -15.47
C VAL A 115 38.09 -39.21 -15.48
N SER A 116 39.11 -38.73 -14.79
CA SER A 116 40.40 -39.41 -14.65
C SER A 116 40.29 -40.74 -13.90
N ALA A 117 39.48 -40.79 -12.84
CA ALA A 117 39.22 -42.01 -12.09
C ALA A 117 38.50 -43.09 -12.95
N VAL A 118 37.56 -42.68 -13.79
CA VAL A 118 36.91 -43.62 -14.74
C VAL A 118 37.91 -44.11 -15.83
N ALA A 119 38.73 -43.19 -16.35
CA ALA A 119 39.76 -43.53 -17.37
C ALA A 119 40.82 -44.53 -16.85
N SER A 120 41.18 -44.45 -15.56
CA SER A 120 42.10 -45.37 -14.89
C SER A 120 41.43 -46.69 -14.42
N GLY A 121 40.13 -46.82 -14.58
CA GLY A 121 39.38 -48.01 -14.11
C GLY A 121 39.16 -48.05 -12.59
N SER A 122 39.48 -46.97 -11.85
CA SER A 122 39.28 -46.87 -10.40
C SER A 122 37.88 -46.42 -9.99
N ALA A 123 37.06 -45.93 -10.94
CA ALA A 123 35.68 -45.53 -10.70
C ALA A 123 34.77 -46.09 -11.82
N ARG A 124 33.46 -46.20 -11.51
CA ARG A 124 32.45 -46.66 -12.48
C ARG A 124 31.97 -45.47 -13.33
N PRO A 125 31.67 -45.71 -14.64
CA PRO A 125 31.11 -44.65 -15.50
C PRO A 125 29.85 -43.99 -14.94
N ALA A 126 29.03 -44.72 -14.19
CA ALA A 126 27.83 -44.22 -13.54
C ALA A 126 28.13 -43.09 -12.52
N GLU A 127 29.29 -43.10 -11.86
CA GLU A 127 29.69 -42.09 -10.90
C GLU A 127 29.99 -40.75 -11.59
N SER A 128 30.63 -40.77 -12.74
CA SER A 128 30.88 -39.56 -13.54
C SER A 128 29.58 -38.96 -14.11
N LEU A 129 28.61 -39.81 -14.44
CA LEU A 129 27.27 -39.36 -14.88
C LEU A 129 26.49 -38.74 -13.72
N ALA A 130 26.60 -39.30 -12.51
CA ALA A 130 25.97 -38.73 -11.32
C ALA A 130 26.46 -37.30 -11.04
N ILE A 131 27.78 -37.05 -11.10
CA ILE A 131 28.35 -35.72 -10.92
C ILE A 131 27.84 -34.74 -11.99
N ARG A 132 27.78 -35.14 -13.24
CA ARG A 132 27.24 -34.30 -14.33
C ARG A 132 25.77 -33.97 -14.14
N ARG A 133 24.99 -34.93 -13.65
CA ARG A 133 23.58 -34.70 -13.31
C ARG A 133 23.44 -33.67 -12.17
N GLU A 134 24.23 -33.83 -11.13
CA GLU A 134 24.26 -32.90 -10.00
C GLU A 134 24.62 -31.47 -10.45
N LEU A 135 25.59 -31.30 -11.35
CA LEU A 135 25.91 -29.99 -11.94
C LEU A 135 24.70 -29.35 -12.62
N LEU A 136 23.97 -30.11 -13.44
CA LEU A 136 22.78 -29.58 -14.12
C LEU A 136 21.67 -29.22 -13.13
N GLU A 137 21.50 -30.00 -12.06
CA GLU A 137 20.53 -29.74 -11.02
C GLU A 137 20.87 -28.41 -10.24
N ILE A 138 22.15 -28.16 -9.97
CA ILE A 138 22.61 -26.91 -9.35
C ILE A 138 22.47 -25.74 -10.31
N GLU A 139 22.82 -25.89 -11.60
CA GLU A 139 22.64 -24.82 -12.61
C GLU A 139 21.17 -24.42 -12.76
N ASP A 140 20.26 -25.40 -12.77
CA ASP A 140 18.82 -25.14 -12.78
C ASP A 140 18.33 -24.47 -11.47
N ALA A 141 18.87 -24.88 -10.33
CA ALA A 141 18.59 -24.23 -9.05
C ALA A 141 19.07 -22.77 -9.03
N ILE A 142 20.26 -22.47 -9.58
CA ILE A 142 20.78 -21.09 -9.72
C ILE A 142 19.81 -20.23 -10.53
N THR A 143 19.34 -20.74 -11.67
CA THR A 143 18.36 -20.03 -12.52
C THR A 143 17.11 -19.67 -11.75
N ARG A 144 16.57 -20.60 -10.95
CA ARG A 144 15.41 -20.35 -10.08
C ARG A 144 15.69 -19.33 -8.98
N ILE A 145 16.86 -19.38 -8.36
CA ILE A 145 17.29 -18.43 -7.33
C ILE A 145 17.47 -17.03 -7.93
N GLU A 146 18.02 -16.91 -9.13
CA GLU A 146 18.16 -15.63 -9.84
C GLU A 146 16.81 -14.99 -10.13
N ALA A 147 15.83 -15.77 -10.59
CA ALA A 147 14.47 -15.32 -10.78
C ALA A 147 13.83 -14.85 -9.44
N ALA A 148 14.02 -15.61 -8.37
CA ALA A 148 13.55 -15.24 -7.03
C ALA A 148 14.22 -13.95 -6.51
N ARG A 149 15.53 -13.76 -6.75
CA ARG A 149 16.25 -12.54 -6.43
C ARG A 149 15.71 -11.33 -7.20
N ALA A 150 15.47 -11.51 -8.50
CA ALA A 150 14.90 -10.44 -9.33
C ALA A 150 13.50 -10.03 -8.83
N ALA A 151 12.66 -11.00 -8.49
CA ALA A 151 11.33 -10.74 -7.90
C ALA A 151 11.42 -10.04 -6.54
N ALA A 152 12.34 -10.46 -5.66
CA ALA A 152 12.56 -9.83 -4.37
C ALA A 152 13.05 -8.37 -4.51
N ARG A 153 13.98 -8.12 -5.46
CA ARG A 153 14.44 -6.78 -5.80
C ARG A 153 13.28 -5.89 -6.29
N ALA A 154 12.46 -6.40 -7.20
CA ALA A 154 11.30 -5.65 -7.72
C ALA A 154 10.27 -5.32 -6.62
N ARG A 155 10.11 -6.19 -5.61
CA ARG A 155 9.26 -5.90 -4.45
C ARG A 155 9.83 -4.77 -3.61
N LEU A 156 11.13 -4.80 -3.30
CA LEU A 156 11.78 -3.76 -2.50
C LEU A 156 11.81 -2.41 -3.23
N GLN A 157 12.00 -2.42 -4.55
CA GLN A 157 12.03 -1.21 -5.38
C GLN A 157 10.76 -0.38 -5.28
N ARG A 158 9.60 -0.98 -4.95
CA ARG A 158 8.33 -0.25 -4.76
C ARG A 158 8.34 0.70 -3.57
N TYR A 159 9.20 0.47 -2.60
CA TYR A 159 9.30 1.25 -1.35
C TYR A 159 10.46 2.25 -1.35
N ILE A 160 11.31 2.21 -2.37
CA ILE A 160 12.52 3.04 -2.45
C ILE A 160 12.40 3.96 -3.67
N ALA A 161 12.44 5.27 -3.43
CA ALA A 161 12.46 6.25 -4.49
C ALA A 161 13.82 6.22 -5.21
N GLY A 162 13.80 6.09 -6.54
CA GLY A 162 14.98 6.10 -7.38
C GLY A 162 14.99 4.99 -8.43
N SER A 163 15.76 5.18 -9.49
CA SER A 163 15.94 4.21 -10.58
C SER A 163 17.17 3.30 -10.40
N GLU A 164 17.97 3.54 -9.38
CA GLU A 164 19.19 2.75 -9.10
C GLU A 164 18.81 1.33 -8.66
N PRO A 165 19.54 0.30 -9.13
CA PRO A 165 19.30 -1.07 -8.73
C PRO A 165 19.59 -1.27 -7.25
N VAL A 166 18.54 -1.57 -6.47
CA VAL A 166 18.66 -1.79 -5.03
C VAL A 166 19.36 -3.12 -4.75
N ALA A 167 20.33 -3.08 -3.86
CA ALA A 167 20.97 -4.25 -3.26
C ALA A 167 20.75 -4.21 -1.74
N ALA A 168 20.45 -5.36 -1.14
CA ALA A 168 20.46 -5.45 0.31
C ALA A 168 21.92 -5.39 0.80
N GLY A 169 22.19 -4.47 1.71
CA GLY A 169 23.50 -4.31 2.34
C GLY A 169 23.82 -5.42 3.34
N GLY A 170 24.22 -5.11 4.55
CA GLY A 170 24.55 -6.10 5.59
C GLY A 170 23.42 -7.02 6.03
N ALA A 171 23.72 -7.94 6.95
CA ALA A 171 22.72 -8.85 7.53
C ALA A 171 21.60 -8.08 8.24
N PRO A 172 20.34 -8.54 8.15
CA PRO A 172 19.25 -7.93 8.88
C PRO A 172 19.50 -8.01 10.41
N GLN A 173 19.52 -6.85 11.04
CA GLN A 173 19.55 -6.75 12.49
C GLN A 173 18.12 -6.52 12.97
N VAL A 174 17.53 -7.54 13.55
CA VAL A 174 16.21 -7.43 14.17
C VAL A 174 16.42 -7.21 15.66
N THR A 175 16.24 -5.97 16.09
CA THR A 175 16.19 -5.64 17.53
C THR A 175 14.72 -5.64 17.92
N VAL A 176 14.30 -6.59 18.72
CA VAL A 176 12.95 -6.62 19.30
C VAL A 176 13.05 -5.93 20.66
N ASP A 177 12.34 -4.79 20.80
CA ASP A 177 12.17 -4.18 22.11
C ASP A 177 11.08 -4.96 22.88
N PRO A 178 11.43 -5.60 24.02
CA PRO A 178 10.46 -6.37 24.79
C PRO A 178 9.33 -5.51 25.38
N GLU A 179 9.54 -4.20 25.52
CA GLU A 179 8.53 -3.27 26.03
C GLU A 179 7.44 -2.97 24.98
N GLU A 180 7.76 -2.99 23.69
CA GLU A 180 6.79 -2.80 22.62
C GLU A 180 5.87 -4.02 22.41
N LEU A 181 6.19 -5.17 23.02
CA LEU A 181 5.38 -6.40 22.95
C LEU A 181 4.38 -6.53 24.09
N ARG A 182 4.30 -5.56 25.00
CA ARG A 182 3.29 -5.54 26.06
C ARG A 182 2.01 -4.94 25.53
N PHE A 183 1.01 -5.80 25.27
CA PHE A 183 -0.37 -5.44 24.96
C PHE A 183 -1.15 -5.10 26.22
#